data_f80e548ea38d59f2a903df215a0738ea
#
_entry.id   f80e548ea38d59f2a903df215a0738ea
#
_cell.length_a   1.000
_cell.length_b   1.000
_cell.length_c   1.000
_cell.angle_alpha   90.00
_cell.angle_beta   90.00
_cell.angle_gamma   90.00
#
_symmetry.space_group_name_H-M   'P 1'
#
loop_
_entity.id
_entity.type
_entity.pdbx_description
1 polymer ?
#
loop_
_entity_poly.entity_id
_entity_poly.type
_entity_poly.pdbx_seq_one_letter_code
_entity_poly.pdbx_strand_id
1 'polypeptide(L)'
;MKIAVCDDSREDRGALRALLEACGYDFEIREYGSGAELYADMGYVRECGIVFLDINMEGMDGLEAARKIKAECPKVHIVLVTAYVNYALDGYKVKASRFLLKDDLEQTLPECVDDILREERVVEFGFVEGNVRLRVDDIIYVETSKHKNVFYTAEETYSIYKKMDELEAELAGMGFVRIHQSFLINMRYIGKLSSYVMVLTTGKEISVPKSRYPEVKRQYTLFKGAE
;
A
#
# COMPACT_ATOMS: atom_id res chain seq x y z
N MET A 1 6.23 8.49 -2.40
CA MET A 1 7.03 7.24 -2.58
C MET A 1 7.92 7.37 -3.80
N LYS A 2 9.16 6.82 -3.76
CA LYS A 2 10.06 6.81 -4.93
C LYS A 2 9.75 5.64 -5.85
N ILE A 3 9.75 5.92 -7.16
CA ILE A 3 9.51 4.95 -8.23
C ILE A 3 10.61 5.06 -9.27
N ALA A 4 11.12 3.94 -9.76
CA ALA A 4 11.96 3.87 -10.94
C ALA A 4 11.17 3.29 -12.13
N VAL A 5 11.32 3.90 -13.29
CA VAL A 5 10.75 3.43 -14.56
C VAL A 5 11.92 3.18 -15.52
N CYS A 6 12.05 1.96 -16.01
CA CYS A 6 13.13 1.56 -16.89
C CYS A 6 12.59 0.86 -18.15
N ASP A 7 12.85 1.47 -19.29
CA ASP A 7 12.43 1.00 -20.61
C ASP A 7 13.34 1.68 -21.65
N ASP A 8 13.78 1.04 -22.71
CA ASP A 8 14.63 1.68 -23.74
C ASP A 8 13.84 2.58 -24.69
N SER A 9 12.53 2.38 -24.80
CA SER A 9 11.60 3.25 -25.52
C SER A 9 11.26 4.50 -24.69
N ARG A 10 11.64 5.68 -25.19
CA ARG A 10 11.27 6.95 -24.55
C ARG A 10 9.76 7.19 -24.53
N GLU A 11 9.05 6.69 -25.56
CA GLU A 11 7.61 6.82 -25.67
C GLU A 11 6.91 6.00 -24.59
N ASP A 12 7.32 4.74 -24.41
CA ASP A 12 6.75 3.84 -23.40
C ASP A 12 7.04 4.33 -21.98
N ARG A 13 8.27 4.85 -21.70
CA ARG A 13 8.56 5.49 -20.41
C ARG A 13 7.63 6.66 -20.14
N GLY A 14 7.44 7.54 -21.14
CA GLY A 14 6.56 8.69 -21.02
C GLY A 14 5.10 8.32 -20.79
N ALA A 15 4.61 7.30 -21.49
CA ALA A 15 3.26 6.77 -21.31
C ALA A 15 3.06 6.20 -19.90
N LEU A 16 4.00 5.35 -19.44
CA LEU A 16 3.95 4.76 -18.11
C LEU A 16 4.02 5.82 -17.01
N ARG A 17 4.89 6.83 -17.17
CA ARG A 17 4.97 7.96 -16.25
C ARG A 17 3.64 8.72 -16.16
N ALA A 18 3.03 9.04 -17.30
CA ALA A 18 1.74 9.75 -17.32
C ALA A 18 0.63 8.97 -16.60
N LEU A 19 0.59 7.65 -16.78
CA LEU A 19 -0.36 6.78 -16.08
C LEU A 19 -0.11 6.76 -14.57
N LEU A 20 1.16 6.70 -14.13
CA LEU A 20 1.52 6.76 -12.70
C LEU A 20 1.13 8.10 -12.07
N GLU A 21 1.34 9.21 -12.77
CA GLU A 21 0.92 10.55 -12.31
C GLU A 21 -0.61 10.66 -12.24
N ALA A 22 -1.34 9.97 -13.12
CA ALA A 22 -2.80 9.93 -13.12
C ALA A 22 -3.41 9.09 -11.98
N CYS A 23 -2.62 8.20 -11.33
CA CYS A 23 -3.08 7.44 -10.17
C CYS A 23 -3.40 8.30 -8.92
N GLY A 24 -3.05 9.60 -8.93
CA GLY A 24 -3.38 10.52 -7.84
C GLY A 24 -2.51 10.42 -6.59
N TYR A 25 -1.42 9.67 -6.63
CA TYR A 25 -0.44 9.56 -5.56
C TYR A 25 0.75 10.50 -5.77
N ASP A 26 1.35 10.98 -4.68
CA ASP A 26 2.59 11.77 -4.73
C ASP A 26 3.80 10.84 -4.91
N PHE A 27 4.16 10.59 -6.17
CA PHE A 27 5.30 9.79 -6.57
C PHE A 27 6.48 10.64 -7.02
N GLU A 28 7.67 10.35 -6.50
CA GLU A 28 8.94 10.82 -7.06
C GLU A 28 9.40 9.80 -8.11
N ILE A 29 9.24 10.11 -9.40
CA ILE A 29 9.51 9.18 -10.51
C ILE A 29 10.84 9.53 -11.17
N ARG A 30 11.74 8.55 -11.28
CA ARG A 30 12.98 8.63 -12.05
C ARG A 30 12.97 7.63 -13.19
N GLU A 31 13.38 8.08 -14.37
CA GLU A 31 13.40 7.31 -15.60
C GLU A 31 14.81 6.87 -15.97
N TYR A 32 14.94 5.67 -16.54
CA TYR A 32 16.17 5.06 -17.02
C TYR A 32 15.95 4.45 -18.40
N GLY A 33 16.91 4.67 -19.32
CA GLY A 33 16.84 4.18 -20.70
C GLY A 33 17.44 2.78 -20.89
N SER A 34 18.00 2.16 -19.83
CA SER A 34 18.54 0.80 -19.91
C SER A 34 18.66 0.16 -18.53
N GLY A 35 18.70 -1.16 -18.48
CA GLY A 35 18.94 -1.91 -17.25
C GLY A 35 20.30 -1.60 -16.61
N ALA A 36 21.31 -1.28 -17.43
CA ALA A 36 22.64 -0.88 -16.94
C ALA A 36 22.62 0.49 -16.25
N GLU A 37 21.90 1.47 -16.82
CA GLU A 37 21.71 2.79 -16.22
C GLU A 37 20.98 2.70 -14.88
N LEU A 38 19.89 1.94 -14.83
CA LEU A 38 19.13 1.66 -13.60
C LEU A 38 20.01 1.02 -12.53
N TYR A 39 20.78 -0.01 -12.89
CA TYR A 39 21.65 -0.71 -11.95
C TYR A 39 22.83 0.15 -11.48
N ALA A 40 23.31 1.07 -12.29
CA ALA A 40 24.35 2.03 -11.89
C ALA A 40 23.87 3.01 -10.79
N ASP A 41 22.54 3.26 -10.68
CA ASP A 41 21.92 4.12 -9.67
C ASP A 41 21.28 3.34 -8.52
N MET A 42 21.94 2.28 -8.03
CA MET A 42 21.45 1.50 -6.89
C MET A 42 21.22 2.33 -5.62
N GLY A 43 21.85 3.51 -5.51
CA GLY A 43 21.56 4.45 -4.41
C GLY A 43 20.10 4.88 -4.39
N TYR A 44 19.56 5.25 -5.54
CA TYR A 44 18.14 5.60 -5.68
C TYR A 44 17.23 4.36 -5.61
N VAL A 45 17.61 3.28 -6.28
CA VAL A 45 16.82 2.04 -6.33
C VAL A 45 16.54 1.46 -4.93
N ARG A 46 17.50 1.55 -4.00
CA ARG A 46 17.30 1.10 -2.60
C ARG A 46 16.22 1.88 -1.85
N GLU A 47 15.94 3.09 -2.28
CA GLU A 47 14.89 3.95 -1.68
C GLU A 47 13.55 3.83 -2.42
N CYS A 48 13.51 3.12 -3.56
CA CYS A 48 12.27 2.90 -4.30
C CYS A 48 11.36 1.91 -3.59
N GLY A 49 10.06 2.21 -3.58
CA GLY A 49 9.03 1.22 -3.26
C GLY A 49 8.76 0.30 -4.45
N ILE A 50 8.73 0.87 -5.67
CA ILE A 50 8.43 0.12 -6.90
C ILE A 50 9.46 0.44 -7.98
N VAL A 51 9.84 -0.60 -8.74
CA VAL A 51 10.61 -0.50 -9.99
C VAL A 51 9.78 -1.12 -11.10
N PHE A 52 9.35 -0.31 -12.05
CA PHE A 52 8.75 -0.75 -13.30
C PHE A 52 9.86 -1.00 -14.31
N LEU A 53 9.85 -2.14 -14.96
CA LEU A 53 11.00 -2.62 -15.73
C LEU A 53 10.53 -3.34 -17.00
N ASP A 54 10.86 -2.79 -18.16
CA ASP A 54 10.67 -3.52 -19.40
C ASP A 54 11.62 -4.72 -19.47
N ILE A 55 11.15 -5.79 -20.06
CA ILE A 55 11.94 -7.02 -20.22
C ILE A 55 12.90 -6.91 -21.39
N ASN A 56 12.41 -6.37 -22.52
CA ASN A 56 13.14 -6.36 -23.78
C ASN A 56 13.92 -5.06 -23.96
N MET A 57 15.08 -4.97 -23.36
CA MET A 57 15.99 -3.86 -23.52
C MET A 57 17.32 -4.31 -24.10
N GLU A 58 17.98 -3.44 -24.85
CA GLU A 58 19.31 -3.71 -25.38
C GLU A 58 20.36 -3.78 -24.26
N GLY A 59 21.27 -4.74 -24.34
CA GLY A 59 22.31 -4.96 -23.35
C GLY A 59 21.84 -5.74 -22.14
N MET A 60 21.69 -5.09 -20.98
CA MET A 60 21.12 -5.71 -19.77
C MET A 60 19.60 -5.75 -19.88
N ASP A 61 19.03 -6.93 -20.11
CA ASP A 61 17.59 -7.12 -20.16
C ASP A 61 16.93 -6.93 -18.79
N GLY A 62 15.60 -6.77 -18.78
CA GLY A 62 14.84 -6.53 -17.56
C GLY A 62 14.86 -7.69 -16.58
N LEU A 63 14.97 -8.94 -17.03
CA LEU A 63 15.05 -10.10 -16.14
C LEU A 63 16.41 -10.18 -15.44
N GLU A 64 17.48 -9.83 -16.14
CA GLU A 64 18.81 -9.74 -15.54
C GLU A 64 18.89 -8.61 -14.52
N ALA A 65 18.37 -7.42 -14.89
CA ALA A 65 18.29 -6.28 -14.00
C ALA A 65 17.45 -6.61 -12.74
N ALA A 66 16.28 -7.23 -12.92
CA ALA A 66 15.41 -7.67 -11.82
C ALA A 66 16.13 -8.61 -10.84
N ARG A 67 16.85 -9.59 -11.36
CA ARG A 67 17.63 -10.54 -10.52
C ARG A 67 18.67 -9.83 -9.68
N LYS A 68 19.44 -8.93 -10.30
CA LYS A 68 20.49 -8.16 -9.60
C LYS A 68 19.88 -7.24 -8.53
N ILE A 69 18.81 -6.50 -8.87
CA ILE A 69 18.12 -5.62 -7.93
C ILE A 69 17.55 -6.42 -6.76
N LYS A 70 16.86 -7.53 -7.01
CA LYS A 70 16.26 -8.36 -5.94
C LYS A 70 17.32 -8.99 -5.03
N ALA A 71 18.52 -9.28 -5.52
CA ALA A 71 19.62 -9.78 -4.70
C ALA A 71 20.11 -8.73 -3.67
N GLU A 72 20.14 -7.45 -4.04
CA GLU A 72 20.58 -6.36 -3.18
C GLU A 72 19.43 -5.70 -2.40
N CYS A 73 18.24 -5.65 -3.01
CA CYS A 73 17.04 -4.96 -2.48
C CYS A 73 15.86 -5.93 -2.49
N PRO A 74 15.81 -6.95 -1.61
CA PRO A 74 14.75 -7.96 -1.65
C PRO A 74 13.35 -7.42 -1.38
N LYS A 75 13.25 -6.26 -0.73
CA LYS A 75 11.95 -5.64 -0.37
C LYS A 75 11.36 -4.80 -1.51
N VAL A 76 12.15 -4.29 -2.45
CA VAL A 76 11.61 -3.44 -3.53
C VAL A 76 10.65 -4.25 -4.40
N HIS A 77 9.49 -3.68 -4.71
CA HIS A 77 8.56 -4.31 -5.64
C HIS A 77 9.05 -4.12 -7.07
N ILE A 78 9.26 -5.23 -7.77
CA ILE A 78 9.56 -5.21 -9.21
C ILE A 78 8.29 -5.55 -9.97
N VAL A 79 7.87 -4.65 -10.84
CA VAL A 79 6.76 -4.83 -11.78
C VAL A 79 7.38 -4.93 -13.17
N LEU A 80 7.28 -6.10 -13.78
CA LEU A 80 7.72 -6.30 -15.15
C LEU A 80 6.63 -5.80 -16.10
N VAL A 81 7.03 -4.98 -17.05
CA VAL A 81 6.13 -4.41 -18.07
C VAL A 81 6.66 -4.82 -19.44
N THR A 82 5.84 -5.45 -20.28
CA THR A 82 6.31 -5.94 -21.58
C THR A 82 5.16 -6.05 -22.58
N ALA A 83 5.49 -6.04 -23.87
CA ALA A 83 4.53 -6.33 -24.93
C ALA A 83 4.26 -7.85 -25.11
N TYR A 84 5.00 -8.74 -24.43
CA TYR A 84 4.98 -10.17 -24.73
C TYR A 84 4.56 -11.02 -23.51
N VAL A 85 3.44 -11.73 -23.65
CA VAL A 85 2.88 -12.66 -22.64
C VAL A 85 3.85 -13.80 -22.25
N ASN A 86 4.70 -14.23 -23.17
CA ASN A 86 5.56 -15.40 -22.99
C ASN A 86 6.54 -15.29 -21.80
N TYR A 87 6.83 -14.08 -21.34
CA TYR A 87 7.76 -13.83 -20.24
C TYR A 87 7.15 -13.93 -18.83
N ALA A 88 5.85 -14.19 -18.72
CA ALA A 88 5.18 -14.27 -17.40
C ALA A 88 5.81 -15.34 -16.49
N LEU A 89 6.21 -16.49 -17.05
CA LEU A 89 6.90 -17.56 -16.29
C LEU A 89 8.31 -17.17 -15.86
N ASP A 90 8.99 -16.36 -16.65
CA ASP A 90 10.35 -15.89 -16.31
C ASP A 90 10.30 -14.82 -15.24
N GLY A 91 9.26 -13.98 -15.21
CA GLY A 91 8.99 -13.05 -14.13
C GLY A 91 8.87 -13.73 -12.76
N TYR A 92 8.23 -14.89 -12.71
CA TYR A 92 8.17 -15.69 -11.47
C TYR A 92 9.56 -16.13 -10.97
N LYS A 93 10.47 -16.52 -11.87
CA LYS A 93 11.83 -16.95 -11.53
C LYS A 93 12.68 -15.84 -10.92
N VAL A 94 12.41 -14.58 -11.29
CA VAL A 94 13.13 -13.41 -10.75
C VAL A 94 12.43 -12.79 -9.54
N LYS A 95 11.37 -13.43 -9.02
CA LYS A 95 10.56 -12.96 -7.89
C LYS A 95 9.98 -11.55 -8.14
N ALA A 96 9.57 -11.27 -9.37
CA ALA A 96 8.81 -10.06 -9.67
C ALA A 96 7.50 -10.05 -8.87
N SER A 97 7.13 -8.90 -8.37
CA SER A 97 5.89 -8.73 -7.58
C SER A 97 4.66 -8.81 -8.48
N ARG A 98 4.75 -8.25 -9.70
CA ARG A 98 3.68 -8.23 -10.69
C ARG A 98 4.25 -8.29 -12.10
N PHE A 99 3.37 -8.62 -13.04
CA PHE A 99 3.63 -8.65 -14.48
C PHE A 99 2.48 -7.93 -15.18
N LEU A 100 2.78 -6.93 -16.01
CA LEU A 100 1.81 -6.15 -16.76
C LEU A 100 2.12 -6.22 -18.27
N LEU A 101 1.09 -6.24 -19.08
CA LEU A 101 1.20 -6.10 -20.53
C LEU A 101 1.11 -4.62 -20.91
N LYS A 102 1.97 -4.16 -21.83
CA LYS A 102 1.95 -2.78 -22.34
C LYS A 102 0.59 -2.40 -22.93
N ASP A 103 -0.07 -3.33 -23.61
CA ASP A 103 -1.37 -3.11 -24.26
C ASP A 103 -2.52 -2.89 -23.25
N ASP A 104 -2.37 -3.36 -22.00
CA ASP A 104 -3.42 -3.31 -20.97
C ASP A 104 -3.08 -2.33 -19.82
N LEU A 105 -2.00 -1.55 -19.95
CA LEU A 105 -1.47 -0.71 -18.85
C LEU A 105 -2.50 0.28 -18.31
N GLU A 106 -3.29 0.92 -19.14
CA GLU A 106 -4.30 1.90 -18.69
C GLU A 106 -5.30 1.29 -17.70
N GLN A 107 -5.61 0.00 -17.87
CA GLN A 107 -6.58 -0.72 -17.04
C GLN A 107 -5.93 -1.38 -15.84
N THR A 108 -4.72 -1.94 -16.00
CA THR A 108 -4.10 -2.82 -15.00
C THR A 108 -3.13 -2.11 -14.07
N LEU A 109 -2.52 -0.99 -14.50
CA LEU A 109 -1.54 -0.26 -13.70
C LEU A 109 -2.12 0.33 -12.42
N PRO A 110 -3.29 1.02 -12.44
CA PRO A 110 -3.86 1.57 -11.20
C PRO A 110 -4.10 0.51 -10.14
N GLU A 111 -4.70 -0.62 -10.51
CA GLU A 111 -4.94 -1.74 -9.61
C GLU A 111 -3.64 -2.34 -9.07
N CYS A 112 -2.63 -2.51 -9.94
CA CYS A 112 -1.32 -3.01 -9.54
C CYS A 112 -0.64 -2.10 -8.51
N VAL A 113 -0.68 -0.80 -8.72
CA VAL A 113 -0.12 0.21 -7.79
C VAL A 113 -0.86 0.18 -6.45
N ASP A 114 -2.18 0.17 -6.48
CA ASP A 114 -3.02 0.10 -5.29
C ASP A 114 -2.74 -1.15 -4.46
N ASP A 115 -2.61 -2.30 -5.10
CA ASP A 115 -2.30 -3.57 -4.44
C ASP A 115 -0.94 -3.53 -3.75
N ILE A 116 0.10 -3.01 -4.44
CA ILE A 116 1.43 -2.89 -3.85
C ILE A 116 1.41 -1.93 -2.66
N LEU A 117 0.74 -0.77 -2.79
CA LEU A 117 0.61 0.20 -1.70
C LEU A 117 -0.13 -0.38 -0.49
N ARG A 118 -1.12 -1.25 -0.71
CA ARG A 118 -1.82 -1.97 0.36
C ARG A 118 -0.92 -3.00 1.03
N GLU A 119 -0.10 -3.74 0.27
CA GLU A 119 0.86 -4.71 0.81
C GLU A 119 1.93 -4.02 1.69
N GLU A 120 2.35 -2.81 1.35
CA GLU A 120 3.31 -2.00 2.12
C GLU A 120 2.73 -1.43 3.42
N ARG A 121 1.41 -1.31 3.54
CA ARG A 121 0.73 -0.79 4.75
C ARG A 121 0.59 -1.86 5.81
N VAL A 122 1.71 -2.21 6.43
CA VAL A 122 1.79 -3.22 7.48
C VAL A 122 2.24 -2.57 8.79
N VAL A 123 1.60 -2.95 9.89
CA VAL A 123 2.02 -2.62 11.25
C VAL A 123 2.46 -3.89 11.97
N GLU A 124 3.48 -3.76 12.80
CA GLU A 124 3.98 -4.85 13.63
C GLU A 124 3.87 -4.49 15.10
N PHE A 125 3.18 -5.32 15.86
CA PHE A 125 3.01 -5.14 17.28
C PHE A 125 3.36 -6.42 18.04
N GLY A 126 3.90 -6.24 19.25
CA GLY A 126 4.04 -7.31 20.24
C GLY A 126 2.70 -7.54 20.95
N PHE A 127 1.84 -8.38 20.38
CA PHE A 127 0.58 -8.79 20.99
C PHE A 127 0.79 -9.83 22.09
N VAL A 128 -0.24 -10.07 22.89
CA VAL A 128 -0.24 -11.15 23.89
C VAL A 128 -0.06 -12.52 23.23
N GLU A 129 -0.58 -12.63 22.03
CA GLU A 129 -0.52 -13.82 21.16
C GLU A 129 0.85 -14.01 20.49
N GLY A 130 1.76 -13.00 20.56
CA GLY A 130 3.10 -12.99 19.98
C GLY A 130 3.34 -11.76 19.08
N ASN A 131 4.48 -11.74 18.41
CA ASN A 131 4.75 -10.71 17.41
C ASN A 131 3.98 -11.02 16.12
N VAL A 132 3.04 -10.15 15.78
CA VAL A 132 2.18 -10.31 14.60
C VAL A 132 2.30 -9.08 13.71
N ARG A 133 2.44 -9.33 12.42
CA ARG A 133 2.37 -8.31 11.36
C ARG A 133 0.95 -8.30 10.82
N LEU A 134 0.28 -7.16 10.93
CA LEU A 134 -1.07 -6.95 10.43
C LEU A 134 -1.04 -5.94 9.28
N ARG A 135 -1.70 -6.28 8.18
CA ARG A 135 -2.00 -5.26 7.18
C ARG A 135 -2.98 -4.26 7.78
N VAL A 136 -2.69 -2.99 7.61
CA VAL A 136 -3.55 -1.90 8.13
C VAL A 136 -4.99 -2.04 7.63
N ASP A 137 -5.13 -2.49 6.38
CA ASP A 137 -6.42 -2.65 5.74
C ASP A 137 -7.23 -3.84 6.30
N ASP A 138 -6.60 -4.81 6.95
CA ASP A 138 -7.30 -5.92 7.60
C ASP A 138 -7.83 -5.55 9.00
N ILE A 139 -7.33 -4.46 9.60
CA ILE A 139 -7.78 -4.01 10.92
C ILE A 139 -9.08 -3.23 10.77
N ILE A 140 -10.16 -3.76 11.30
CA ILE A 140 -11.50 -3.14 11.25
C ILE A 140 -11.61 -2.02 12.29
N TYR A 141 -11.27 -2.33 13.53
CA TYR A 141 -11.25 -1.37 14.63
C TYR A 141 -10.41 -1.90 15.79
N VAL A 142 -10.04 -0.99 16.70
CA VAL A 142 -9.44 -1.33 18.00
C VAL A 142 -10.38 -0.91 19.11
N GLU A 143 -10.62 -1.80 20.08
CA GLU A 143 -11.49 -1.56 21.21
C GLU A 143 -10.78 -1.83 22.53
N THR A 144 -10.93 -0.93 23.49
CA THR A 144 -10.49 -1.20 24.86
C THR A 144 -11.45 -2.17 25.55
N SER A 145 -10.95 -3.34 25.88
CA SER A 145 -11.66 -4.35 26.64
C SER A 145 -10.93 -4.67 27.95
N LYS A 146 -11.57 -4.43 29.08
CA LYS A 146 -10.95 -4.56 30.42
C LYS A 146 -9.68 -3.67 30.53
N HIS A 147 -8.50 -4.24 30.55
CA HIS A 147 -7.21 -3.53 30.66
C HIS A 147 -6.32 -3.67 29.41
N LYS A 148 -6.89 -4.17 28.32
CA LYS A 148 -6.19 -4.40 27.05
C LYS A 148 -6.88 -3.66 25.93
N ASN A 149 -6.14 -3.35 24.89
CA ASN A 149 -6.71 -2.98 23.61
C ASN A 149 -6.73 -4.20 22.70
N VAL A 150 -7.84 -4.43 22.04
CA VAL A 150 -8.09 -5.57 21.16
C VAL A 150 -8.26 -5.06 19.74
N PHE A 151 -7.43 -5.56 18.85
CA PHE A 151 -7.54 -5.36 17.41
C PHE A 151 -8.51 -6.39 16.84
N TYR A 152 -9.51 -5.93 16.13
CA TYR A 152 -10.50 -6.78 15.45
C TYR A 152 -10.19 -6.77 13.96
N THR A 153 -9.98 -7.95 13.40
CA THR A 153 -9.87 -8.20 11.96
C THR A 153 -11.07 -9.04 11.48
N ALA A 154 -11.13 -9.36 10.20
CA ALA A 154 -12.19 -10.22 9.67
C ALA A 154 -12.08 -11.68 10.16
N GLU A 155 -10.86 -12.14 10.45
CA GLU A 155 -10.58 -13.55 10.78
C GLU A 155 -10.33 -13.75 12.27
N GLU A 156 -9.52 -12.89 12.90
CA GLU A 156 -9.00 -13.07 14.25
C GLU A 156 -9.03 -11.79 15.07
N THR A 157 -8.71 -11.91 16.36
CA THR A 157 -8.52 -10.77 17.25
C THR A 157 -7.17 -10.87 17.95
N TYR A 158 -6.51 -9.70 18.15
CA TYR A 158 -5.19 -9.62 18.79
C TYR A 158 -5.24 -8.66 19.95
N SER A 159 -4.68 -9.04 21.10
CA SER A 159 -4.71 -8.24 22.33
C SER A 159 -3.36 -7.63 22.64
N ILE A 160 -3.33 -6.35 23.06
CA ILE A 160 -2.10 -5.66 23.41
C ILE A 160 -2.26 -4.84 24.70
N TYR A 161 -1.20 -4.82 25.55
CA TYR A 161 -1.06 -3.95 26.71
C TYR A 161 -0.37 -2.62 26.33
N LYS A 162 -1.01 -1.83 25.47
CA LYS A 162 -0.53 -0.54 25.02
C LYS A 162 -1.66 0.47 25.15
N LYS A 163 -1.38 1.71 25.54
CA LYS A 163 -2.42 2.72 25.68
C LYS A 163 -3.06 3.04 24.32
N MET A 164 -4.35 3.35 24.32
CA MET A 164 -5.07 3.69 23.11
C MET A 164 -4.52 4.95 22.43
N ASP A 165 -4.00 5.92 23.22
CA ASP A 165 -3.40 7.14 22.68
C ASP A 165 -2.08 6.85 21.93
N GLU A 166 -1.31 5.87 22.40
CA GLU A 166 -0.10 5.39 21.70
C GLU A 166 -0.46 4.69 20.39
N LEU A 167 -1.51 3.85 20.40
CA LEU A 167 -2.01 3.19 19.21
C LEU A 167 -2.58 4.20 18.18
N GLU A 168 -3.30 5.22 18.64
CA GLU A 168 -3.77 6.31 17.79
C GLU A 168 -2.61 7.04 17.10
N ALA A 169 -1.53 7.32 17.83
CA ALA A 169 -0.34 7.97 17.27
C ALA A 169 0.39 7.07 16.26
N GLU A 170 0.51 5.77 16.53
CA GLU A 170 1.18 4.82 15.63
C GLU A 170 0.37 4.53 14.36
N LEU A 171 -0.96 4.58 14.44
CA LEU A 171 -1.87 4.41 13.31
C LEU A 171 -2.28 5.75 12.66
N ALA A 172 -1.65 6.88 13.10
CA ALA A 172 -1.91 8.19 12.52
C ALA A 172 -1.59 8.22 11.03
N GLY A 173 -2.45 8.86 10.22
CA GLY A 173 -2.29 8.93 8.77
C GLY A 173 -2.63 7.63 8.02
N MET A 174 -2.96 6.55 8.73
CA MET A 174 -3.29 5.25 8.12
C MET A 174 -4.81 5.02 7.95
N GLY A 175 -5.60 6.06 8.07
CA GLY A 175 -7.06 5.97 7.85
C GLY A 175 -7.85 5.61 9.11
N PHE A 176 -7.28 5.75 10.31
CA PHE A 176 -8.00 5.54 11.57
C PHE A 176 -8.55 6.83 12.14
N VAL A 177 -9.70 6.74 12.81
CA VAL A 177 -10.33 7.83 13.55
C VAL A 177 -10.70 7.40 14.97
N ARG A 178 -10.33 8.23 15.95
CA ARG A 178 -10.68 8.02 17.35
C ARG A 178 -12.08 8.54 17.63
N ILE A 179 -13.05 7.65 17.83
CA ILE A 179 -14.45 8.03 18.07
C ILE A 179 -14.83 8.11 19.55
N HIS A 180 -14.14 7.35 20.39
CA HIS A 180 -14.33 7.29 21.84
C HIS A 180 -13.00 7.02 22.56
N GLN A 181 -12.92 7.23 23.88
CA GLN A 181 -11.73 6.83 24.64
C GLN A 181 -11.35 5.36 24.46
N SER A 182 -12.34 4.51 24.13
CA SER A 182 -12.20 3.06 23.98
C SER A 182 -12.28 2.55 22.55
N PHE A 183 -12.43 3.43 21.54
CA PHE A 183 -12.60 3.00 20.15
C PHE A 183 -11.76 3.80 19.18
N LEU A 184 -10.96 3.10 18.38
CA LEU A 184 -10.22 3.60 17.23
C LEU A 184 -10.67 2.80 16.00
N ILE A 185 -11.26 3.47 15.02
CA ILE A 185 -11.95 2.84 13.89
C ILE A 185 -11.18 3.08 12.60
N ASN A 186 -10.99 2.05 11.80
CA ASN A 186 -10.53 2.21 10.43
C ASN A 186 -11.69 2.74 9.56
N MET A 187 -11.49 3.92 8.98
CA MET A 187 -12.53 4.65 8.24
C MET A 187 -13.01 3.91 6.98
N ARG A 188 -12.21 2.99 6.43
CA ARG A 188 -12.61 2.12 5.31
C ARG A 188 -13.80 1.21 5.66
N TYR A 189 -13.92 0.85 6.93
CA TYR A 189 -15.02 -0.01 7.41
C TYR A 189 -16.26 0.75 7.88
N ILE A 190 -16.31 2.07 7.70
CA ILE A 190 -17.50 2.86 8.04
C ILE A 190 -18.51 2.74 6.89
N GLY A 191 -19.57 1.96 7.11
CA GLY A 191 -20.68 1.85 6.18
C GLY A 191 -21.63 3.06 6.25
N LYS A 192 -21.91 3.55 7.47
CA LYS A 192 -22.81 4.71 7.67
C LYS A 192 -22.43 5.48 8.94
N LEU A 193 -22.49 6.80 8.84
CA LEU A 193 -22.32 7.70 9.99
C LEU A 193 -23.49 8.69 10.01
N SER A 194 -24.40 8.54 10.95
CA SER A 194 -25.57 9.43 11.09
C SER A 194 -26.10 9.42 12.52
N SER A 195 -26.70 10.55 12.95
CA SER A 195 -27.41 10.64 14.23
C SER A 195 -26.62 10.16 15.45
N TYR A 196 -25.31 10.48 15.46
CA TYR A 196 -24.36 10.06 16.53
C TYR A 196 -24.14 8.56 16.63
N VAL A 197 -24.48 7.80 15.60
CA VAL A 197 -24.22 6.36 15.47
C VAL A 197 -23.36 6.13 14.24
N MET A 198 -22.35 5.31 14.42
CA MET A 198 -21.51 4.76 13.35
C MET A 198 -21.87 3.29 13.16
N VAL A 199 -22.18 2.92 11.92
CA VAL A 199 -22.44 1.53 11.52
C VAL A 199 -21.27 1.08 10.67
N LEU A 200 -20.57 0.05 11.10
CA LEU A 200 -19.48 -0.55 10.33
C LEU A 200 -20.05 -1.46 9.23
N THR A 201 -19.26 -1.74 8.21
CA THR A 201 -19.58 -2.68 7.12
C THR A 201 -19.87 -4.09 7.63
N THR A 202 -19.36 -4.45 8.82
CA THR A 202 -19.64 -5.69 9.53
C THR A 202 -21.03 -5.73 10.21
N GLY A 203 -21.77 -4.61 10.18
CA GLY A 203 -23.05 -4.46 10.87
C GLY A 203 -22.94 -4.00 12.34
N LYS A 204 -21.71 -3.89 12.90
CA LYS A 204 -21.54 -3.39 14.28
C LYS A 204 -21.92 -1.92 14.35
N GLU A 205 -22.76 -1.58 15.32
CA GLU A 205 -23.16 -0.20 15.62
C GLU A 205 -22.38 0.32 16.84
N ILE A 206 -21.84 1.52 16.73
CA ILE A 206 -21.05 2.17 17.79
C ILE A 206 -21.55 3.60 17.98
N SER A 207 -21.88 3.98 19.21
CA SER A 207 -22.28 5.35 19.54
C SER A 207 -21.07 6.29 19.50
N VAL A 208 -21.23 7.43 18.84
CA VAL A 208 -20.24 8.50 18.80
C VAL A 208 -20.67 9.63 19.75
N PRO A 209 -19.88 9.99 20.76
CA PRO A 209 -20.20 11.07 21.67
C PRO A 209 -20.49 12.38 20.92
N LYS A 210 -21.50 13.13 21.36
CA LYS A 210 -21.90 14.41 20.71
C LYS A 210 -20.71 15.37 20.58
N SER A 211 -19.82 15.42 21.58
CA SER A 211 -18.64 16.27 21.58
C SER A 211 -17.59 15.89 20.52
N ARG A 212 -17.52 14.62 20.14
CA ARG A 212 -16.57 14.12 19.15
C ARG A 212 -17.17 14.03 17.72
N TYR A 213 -18.47 13.97 17.61
CA TYR A 213 -19.16 13.74 16.35
C TYR A 213 -18.79 14.72 15.22
N PRO A 214 -18.68 16.06 15.46
CA PRO A 214 -18.29 16.99 14.39
C PRO A 214 -16.90 16.69 13.82
N GLU A 215 -15.94 16.40 14.68
CA GLU A 215 -14.57 16.10 14.27
C GLU A 215 -14.48 14.75 13.54
N VAL A 216 -15.13 13.71 14.05
CA VAL A 216 -15.22 12.40 13.39
C VAL A 216 -15.86 12.54 12.01
N LYS A 217 -16.95 13.30 11.90
CA LYS A 217 -17.62 13.55 10.61
C LYS A 217 -16.69 14.28 9.64
N ARG A 218 -15.96 15.29 10.11
CA ARG A 218 -15.01 16.06 9.28
C ARG A 218 -13.89 15.13 8.75
N GLN A 219 -13.26 14.34 9.61
CA GLN A 219 -12.18 13.41 9.23
C GLN A 219 -12.69 12.36 8.24
N TYR A 220 -13.87 11.79 8.47
CA TYR A 220 -14.48 10.82 7.57
C TYR A 220 -14.85 11.42 6.20
N THR A 221 -15.32 12.67 6.15
CA THR A 221 -15.61 13.34 4.88
C THR A 221 -14.33 13.61 4.08
N LEU A 222 -13.25 14.04 4.74
CA LEU A 222 -11.95 14.22 4.10
C LEU A 222 -11.39 12.89 3.58
N PHE A 223 -11.49 11.83 4.36
CA PHE A 223 -11.05 10.50 3.96
C PHE A 223 -11.78 10.02 2.69
N LYS A 224 -13.12 10.17 2.64
CA LYS A 224 -13.91 9.82 1.45
C LYS A 224 -13.66 10.69 0.23
N GLY A 225 -13.20 11.90 0.41
CA GLY A 225 -12.83 12.79 -0.70
C GLY A 225 -11.43 12.55 -1.26
N ALA A 226 -10.63 11.71 -0.57
CA ALA A 226 -9.28 11.31 -0.96
C ALA A 226 -9.22 9.87 -1.55
N GLU A 227 -10.31 9.11 -1.48
CA GLU A 227 -10.53 7.84 -2.20
C GLU A 227 -11.19 8.13 -3.56
#